data_a74b45af9c2a47696d4ceee740ff3b8a
#
_entry.id   a74b45af9c2a47696d4ceee740ff3b8a
#
_cell.length_a   1.000
_cell.length_b   1.000
_cell.length_c   1.000
_cell.angle_alpha   90.00
_cell.angle_beta   90.00
_cell.angle_gamma   90.00
#
_symmetry.space_group_name_H-M   'P 1'
#
loop_
_entity.id
_entity.type
_entity.pdbx_description
1 polymer ?
#
loop_
_entity_poly.entity_id
_entity_poly.type
_entity_poly.pdbx_seq_one_letter_code
_entity_poly.pdbx_strand_id
1 'polypeptide(L)'
;MFDYEFARLQHSLNCRLANRVLTPDAIPAGRVGEYGARPPKLVTYPGLKEAYYLADFEPDLAVPASLGLDGSKIGIVLRPPADVALYHRFENPLFDELLGSLGARDDLQAVVLPRTPEQATRIRGLALPSVLVPEGAVAGQQALAVDGADLVVSAGGTMNREAVVLGTPVYTTFAGRLGGVDERLIEEGRLRPLHAVDELVLERKSGLTAERRRRNPDRLIDLAFEGLTRATRSS
;
A
#
# COMPACT_ATOMS: atom_id res chain seq x y z
N MET A 1 -15.58 -4.74 -5.62
CA MET A 1 -14.94 -3.60 -4.92
C MET A 1 -13.56 -3.34 -5.53
N PHE A 2 -13.18 -2.09 -5.72
CA PHE A 2 -11.85 -1.68 -6.17
C PHE A 2 -11.49 -0.30 -5.58
N ASP A 3 -10.20 0.01 -5.56
CA ASP A 3 -9.60 1.23 -4.98
C ASP A 3 -8.58 1.91 -5.91
N TYR A 4 -8.53 1.47 -7.17
CA TYR A 4 -7.78 2.07 -8.26
C TYR A 4 -8.60 2.00 -9.54
N GLU A 5 -8.99 3.14 -10.09
CA GLU A 5 -10.00 3.23 -11.13
C GLU A 5 -9.46 3.13 -12.57
N PHE A 6 -8.13 3.11 -12.78
CA PHE A 6 -7.60 3.15 -14.15
C PHE A 6 -7.31 1.80 -14.80
N ALA A 7 -7.71 0.68 -14.18
CA ALA A 7 -7.67 -0.64 -14.80
C ALA A 7 -8.84 -0.82 -15.80
N ARG A 8 -8.82 -0.05 -16.89
CA ARG A 8 -9.95 0.18 -17.82
C ARG A 8 -10.65 -1.10 -18.29
N LEU A 9 -9.88 -2.06 -18.83
CA LEU A 9 -10.47 -3.30 -19.37
C LEU A 9 -11.17 -4.10 -18.28
N GLN A 10 -10.53 -4.29 -17.15
CA GLN A 10 -11.07 -5.02 -16.00
C GLN A 10 -12.33 -4.34 -15.45
N HIS A 11 -12.29 -3.00 -15.29
CA HIS A 11 -13.43 -2.27 -14.74
C HIS A 11 -14.60 -2.18 -15.72
N SER A 12 -14.34 -2.08 -17.03
CA SER A 12 -15.40 -2.09 -18.05
C SER A 12 -16.22 -3.39 -18.02
N LEU A 13 -15.59 -4.53 -17.74
CA LEU A 13 -16.29 -5.80 -17.55
C LEU A 13 -16.95 -5.87 -16.18
N ASN A 14 -16.20 -5.67 -15.12
CA ASN A 14 -16.68 -5.83 -13.75
C ASN A 14 -17.84 -4.88 -13.43
N CYS A 15 -17.74 -3.60 -13.84
CA CYS A 15 -18.77 -2.62 -13.56
C CYS A 15 -20.07 -2.88 -14.34
N ARG A 16 -20.01 -3.52 -15.50
CA ARG A 16 -21.23 -3.88 -16.27
C ARG A 16 -21.91 -5.12 -15.71
N LEU A 17 -21.14 -6.14 -15.35
CA LEU A 17 -21.64 -7.44 -14.90
C LEU A 17 -22.05 -7.48 -13.43
N ALA A 18 -21.40 -6.71 -12.57
CA ALA A 18 -21.70 -6.69 -11.15
C ALA A 18 -23.07 -6.08 -10.86
N ASN A 19 -23.78 -6.62 -9.87
CA ASN A 19 -25.03 -6.04 -9.35
C ASN A 19 -24.75 -4.82 -8.47
N ARG A 20 -23.57 -4.76 -7.84
CA ARG A 20 -23.15 -3.65 -6.99
C ARG A 20 -21.65 -3.40 -7.15
N VAL A 21 -21.28 -2.15 -7.18
CA VAL A 21 -19.87 -1.69 -7.25
C VAL A 21 -19.59 -0.84 -6.03
N LEU A 22 -18.58 -1.24 -5.26
CA LEU A 22 -18.13 -0.53 -4.05
C LEU A 22 -16.78 0.14 -4.32
N THR A 23 -16.70 1.43 -4.05
CA THR A 23 -15.46 2.22 -4.17
C THR A 23 -15.26 3.12 -2.96
N PRO A 24 -14.03 3.47 -2.61
CA PRO A 24 -13.78 4.52 -1.63
C PRO A 24 -14.40 5.84 -2.08
N ASP A 25 -14.82 6.66 -1.13
CA ASP A 25 -15.35 7.99 -1.38
C ASP A 25 -14.33 8.98 -1.98
N ALA A 26 -13.05 8.64 -1.93
CA ALA A 26 -11.97 9.35 -2.59
C ALA A 26 -12.02 9.27 -4.12
N ILE A 27 -12.62 8.20 -4.68
CA ILE A 27 -12.72 8.04 -6.13
C ILE A 27 -13.94 8.81 -6.63
N PRO A 28 -13.77 9.81 -7.52
CA PRO A 28 -14.89 10.55 -8.09
C PRO A 28 -15.86 9.63 -8.81
N ALA A 29 -17.16 9.73 -8.49
CA ALA A 29 -18.20 8.89 -9.09
C ALA A 29 -18.24 8.96 -10.63
N GLY A 30 -17.87 10.10 -11.21
CA GLY A 30 -17.76 10.29 -12.66
C GLY A 30 -16.75 9.35 -13.31
N ARG A 31 -15.58 9.16 -12.69
CA ARG A 31 -14.54 8.23 -13.18
C ARG A 31 -15.03 6.78 -13.23
N VAL A 32 -15.86 6.38 -12.25
CA VAL A 32 -16.44 5.05 -12.17
C VAL A 32 -17.63 4.91 -13.12
N GLY A 33 -18.38 5.99 -13.30
CA GLY A 33 -19.51 6.07 -14.21
C GLY A 33 -19.16 5.79 -15.66
N GLU A 34 -17.94 6.10 -16.09
CA GLU A 34 -17.41 5.79 -17.43
C GLU A 34 -17.39 4.27 -17.70
N TYR A 35 -17.27 3.44 -16.67
CA TYR A 35 -17.28 1.97 -16.77
C TYR A 35 -18.67 1.36 -16.66
N GLY A 36 -19.74 2.19 -16.52
CA GLY A 36 -21.11 1.74 -16.45
C GLY A 36 -21.64 1.50 -15.03
N ALA A 37 -20.91 1.87 -13.99
CA ALA A 37 -21.40 1.83 -12.62
C ALA A 37 -21.86 3.23 -12.18
N ARG A 38 -23.18 3.39 -12.00
CA ARG A 38 -23.85 4.61 -11.52
C ARG A 38 -24.81 4.26 -10.38
N PRO A 39 -25.24 5.22 -9.55
CA PRO A 39 -26.30 4.97 -8.58
C PRO A 39 -27.57 4.40 -9.23
N PRO A 40 -28.27 3.43 -8.58
CA PRO A 40 -28.02 2.88 -7.25
C PRO A 40 -26.97 1.75 -7.19
N LYS A 41 -26.38 1.36 -8.34
CA LYS A 41 -25.40 0.28 -8.45
C LYS A 41 -24.05 0.67 -7.83
N LEU A 42 -23.61 1.91 -8.04
CA LEU A 42 -22.41 2.46 -7.42
C LEU A 42 -22.71 2.90 -5.99
N VAL A 43 -21.98 2.34 -5.05
CA VAL A 43 -22.03 2.72 -3.64
C VAL A 43 -20.63 3.06 -3.17
N THR A 44 -20.49 4.20 -2.51
CA THR A 44 -19.21 4.62 -1.92
C THR A 44 -19.17 4.29 -0.44
N TYR A 45 -17.96 3.97 0.05
CA TYR A 45 -17.69 3.84 1.47
C TYR A 45 -16.62 4.85 1.91
N PRO A 46 -16.68 5.37 3.14
CA PRO A 46 -15.76 6.39 3.59
C PRO A 46 -14.36 5.86 3.87
N GLY A 47 -13.34 6.56 3.38
CA GLY A 47 -11.94 6.31 3.66
C GLY A 47 -11.35 5.10 2.94
N LEU A 48 -10.36 4.46 3.59
CA LEU A 48 -9.58 3.36 3.01
C LEU A 48 -10.16 2.01 3.42
N LYS A 49 -10.17 1.01 2.52
CA LYS A 49 -10.57 -0.37 2.85
C LYS A 49 -9.62 -0.98 3.90
N GLU A 50 -8.38 -0.56 3.89
CA GLU A 50 -7.34 -0.97 4.84
C GLU A 50 -7.74 -0.63 6.29
N ALA A 51 -8.43 0.49 6.51
CA ALA A 51 -8.93 0.88 7.83
C ALA A 51 -10.04 -0.05 8.38
N TYR A 52 -10.69 -0.82 7.49
CA TYR A 52 -11.69 -1.81 7.88
C TYR A 52 -11.04 -3.15 8.22
N TYR A 53 -10.21 -3.71 7.32
CA TYR A 53 -9.63 -5.02 7.57
C TYR A 53 -8.45 -5.01 8.57
N LEU A 54 -7.86 -3.84 8.84
CA LEU A 54 -6.88 -3.65 9.91
C LEU A 54 -7.52 -3.12 11.21
N ALA A 55 -8.86 -3.13 11.33
CA ALA A 55 -9.53 -2.60 12.51
C ALA A 55 -9.10 -3.31 13.80
N ASP A 56 -8.97 -4.64 13.74
CA ASP A 56 -8.59 -5.50 14.86
C ASP A 56 -7.09 -5.87 14.82
N PHE A 57 -6.31 -5.15 14.00
CA PHE A 57 -4.88 -5.40 13.90
C PHE A 57 -4.17 -5.07 15.21
N GLU A 58 -3.48 -6.07 15.75
CA GLU A 58 -2.63 -5.93 16.94
C GLU A 58 -1.15 -5.99 16.54
N PRO A 59 -0.33 -5.04 17.01
CA PRO A 59 1.11 -5.07 16.77
C PRO A 59 1.75 -6.32 17.39
N ASP A 60 2.68 -6.91 16.64
CA ASP A 60 3.56 -7.96 17.19
C ASP A 60 4.99 -7.44 17.22
N LEU A 61 5.46 -7.10 18.41
CA LEU A 61 6.79 -6.53 18.63
C LEU A 61 7.93 -7.51 18.31
N ALA A 62 7.64 -8.80 18.16
CA ALA A 62 8.63 -9.81 17.77
C ALA A 62 8.93 -9.77 16.26
N VAL A 63 8.00 -9.29 15.43
CA VAL A 63 8.15 -9.31 13.97
C VAL A 63 9.31 -8.42 13.49
N PRO A 64 9.48 -7.16 13.92
CA PRO A 64 10.62 -6.36 13.52
C PRO A 64 11.95 -7.06 13.81
N ALA A 65 12.11 -7.64 14.99
CA ALA A 65 13.30 -8.39 15.36
C ALA A 65 13.50 -9.65 14.50
N SER A 66 12.40 -10.37 14.17
CA SER A 66 12.46 -11.55 13.29
C SER A 66 12.86 -11.21 11.85
N LEU A 67 12.61 -9.97 11.42
CA LEU A 67 13.05 -9.43 10.14
C LEU A 67 14.49 -8.90 10.17
N GLY A 68 15.16 -8.95 11.35
CA GLY A 68 16.51 -8.48 11.57
C GLY A 68 16.63 -6.98 11.85
N LEU A 69 15.52 -6.29 12.16
CA LEU A 69 15.55 -4.89 12.53
C LEU A 69 16.10 -4.73 13.95
N ASP A 70 17.13 -3.90 14.07
CA ASP A 70 17.71 -3.46 15.33
C ASP A 70 17.00 -2.19 15.79
N GLY A 71 16.32 -2.25 16.93
CA GLY A 71 15.60 -1.12 17.51
C GLY A 71 16.48 0.09 17.86
N SER A 72 17.81 0.00 17.77
CA SER A 72 18.72 1.14 17.92
C SER A 72 18.87 1.97 16.64
N LYS A 73 18.54 1.40 15.48
CA LYS A 73 18.66 2.03 14.16
C LYS A 73 17.32 2.49 13.61
N ILE A 74 17.34 3.35 12.59
CA ILE A 74 16.14 3.73 11.84
C ILE A 74 15.73 2.51 10.99
N GLY A 75 14.52 1.99 11.21
CA GLY A 75 13.98 0.86 10.46
C GLY A 75 13.17 1.31 9.25
N ILE A 76 13.56 0.89 8.05
CA ILE A 76 12.88 1.23 6.80
C ILE A 76 12.36 -0.03 6.15
N VAL A 77 11.11 -0.01 5.69
CA VAL A 77 10.58 -1.07 4.83
C VAL A 77 10.53 -0.58 3.39
N LEU A 78 11.17 -1.33 2.49
CA LEU A 78 11.20 -1.06 1.06
C LEU A 78 10.42 -2.12 0.30
N ARG A 79 9.55 -1.69 -0.61
CA ARG A 79 8.84 -2.58 -1.54
C ARG A 79 9.21 -2.23 -2.97
N PRO A 80 9.95 -3.09 -3.68
CA PRO A 80 10.32 -2.84 -5.07
C PRO A 80 9.10 -2.69 -5.99
N PRO A 81 9.23 -1.96 -7.12
CA PRO A 81 8.23 -1.99 -8.16
C PRO A 81 8.03 -3.41 -8.70
N ALA A 82 6.88 -3.66 -9.32
CA ALA A 82 6.62 -4.94 -9.96
C ALA A 82 7.30 -4.98 -11.34
N ASP A 83 8.21 -5.92 -11.55
CA ASP A 83 8.95 -6.07 -12.82
C ASP A 83 8.04 -6.44 -14.00
N VAL A 84 6.85 -7.00 -13.72
CA VAL A 84 5.94 -7.62 -14.72
C VAL A 84 4.61 -6.87 -14.85
N ALA A 85 4.39 -5.79 -14.14
CA ALA A 85 3.12 -5.08 -14.27
C ALA A 85 3.09 -4.37 -15.62
N LEU A 86 2.03 -4.64 -16.41
CA LEU A 86 1.72 -3.95 -17.67
C LEU A 86 1.75 -2.42 -17.56
N TYR A 87 1.74 -1.91 -16.35
CA TYR A 87 1.77 -0.49 -15.96
C TYR A 87 3.16 0.03 -15.57
N HIS A 88 4.16 -0.85 -15.42
CA HIS A 88 5.52 -0.52 -14.95
C HIS A 88 6.58 -0.87 -16.01
N ARG A 89 6.36 -0.50 -17.27
CA ARG A 89 7.35 -0.62 -18.35
C ARG A 89 8.50 0.40 -18.25
N PHE A 90 8.60 1.10 -17.14
CA PHE A 90 9.66 2.07 -16.91
C PHE A 90 10.68 1.47 -15.95
N GLU A 91 11.92 1.40 -16.38
CA GLU A 91 13.05 1.27 -15.47
C GLU A 91 12.91 2.38 -14.43
N ASN A 92 12.84 2.02 -13.17
CA ASN A 92 12.79 3.01 -12.10
C ASN A 92 14.18 3.09 -11.45
N PRO A 93 15.10 3.90 -11.97
CA PRO A 93 16.46 4.03 -11.44
C PRO A 93 16.44 4.51 -10.00
N LEU A 94 15.42 5.25 -9.59
CA LEU A 94 15.26 5.76 -8.25
C LEU A 94 15.27 4.64 -7.19
N PHE A 95 14.72 3.45 -7.49
CA PHE A 95 14.75 2.36 -6.51
C PHE A 95 16.16 1.81 -6.30
N ASP A 96 16.95 1.69 -7.35
CA ASP A 96 18.34 1.22 -7.28
C ASP A 96 19.25 2.30 -6.64
N GLU A 97 19.03 3.57 -6.96
CA GLU A 97 19.70 4.70 -6.29
C GLU A 97 19.38 4.73 -4.79
N LEU A 98 18.11 4.51 -4.42
CA LEU A 98 17.66 4.43 -3.03
C LEU A 98 18.35 3.29 -2.31
N LEU A 99 18.39 2.08 -2.91
CA LEU A 99 19.10 0.93 -2.33
C LEU A 99 20.58 1.22 -2.10
N GLY A 100 21.25 1.81 -3.07
CA GLY A 100 22.67 2.17 -2.95
C GLY A 100 22.90 3.20 -1.85
N SER A 101 22.09 4.24 -1.81
CA SER A 101 22.19 5.31 -0.81
C SER A 101 21.93 4.81 0.60
N LEU A 102 20.86 4.04 0.82
CA LEU A 102 20.51 3.51 2.13
C LEU A 102 21.46 2.38 2.55
N GLY A 103 21.90 1.54 1.61
CA GLY A 103 22.75 0.40 1.86
C GLY A 103 24.17 0.75 2.34
N ALA A 104 24.62 1.97 2.11
CA ALA A 104 25.93 2.48 2.54
C ALA A 104 25.92 3.08 3.97
N ARG A 105 24.76 3.20 4.60
CA ARG A 105 24.59 3.84 5.92
C ARG A 105 24.65 2.82 7.04
N ASP A 106 25.15 3.24 8.20
CA ASP A 106 25.27 2.42 9.42
C ASP A 106 24.26 2.78 10.51
N ASP A 107 23.61 3.94 10.39
CA ASP A 107 22.60 4.46 11.32
C ASP A 107 21.17 3.95 11.04
N LEU A 108 20.98 3.18 9.97
CA LEU A 108 19.68 2.63 9.58
C LEU A 108 19.77 1.17 9.11
N GLN A 109 18.59 0.55 8.97
CA GLN A 109 18.42 -0.75 8.33
C GLN A 109 17.21 -0.71 7.40
N ALA A 110 17.38 -1.21 6.18
CA ALA A 110 16.34 -1.29 5.17
C ALA A 110 15.93 -2.76 4.93
N VAL A 111 14.75 -3.13 5.40
CA VAL A 111 14.14 -4.43 5.08
C VAL A 111 13.47 -4.34 3.72
N VAL A 112 13.98 -5.06 2.75
CA VAL A 112 13.38 -5.14 1.42
C VAL A 112 12.44 -6.34 1.35
N LEU A 113 11.19 -6.10 0.94
CA LEU A 113 10.18 -7.12 0.72
C LEU A 113 10.02 -7.36 -0.79
N PRO A 114 10.80 -8.27 -1.39
CA PRO A 114 10.75 -8.52 -2.83
C PRO A 114 9.41 -9.14 -3.23
N ARG A 115 9.04 -8.98 -4.51
CA ARG A 115 7.83 -9.57 -5.08
C ARG A 115 8.08 -10.93 -5.70
N THR A 116 9.32 -11.18 -6.14
CA THR A 116 9.72 -12.41 -6.80
C THR A 116 11.06 -12.92 -6.25
N PRO A 117 11.34 -14.24 -6.39
CA PRO A 117 12.63 -14.82 -6.01
C PRO A 117 13.82 -14.17 -6.75
N GLU A 118 13.60 -13.76 -8.01
CA GLU A 118 14.62 -13.12 -8.84
C GLU A 118 15.01 -11.76 -8.28
N GLN A 119 14.01 -10.94 -7.88
CA GLN A 119 14.25 -9.68 -7.17
C GLN A 119 15.02 -9.90 -5.87
N ALA A 120 14.63 -10.92 -5.09
CA ALA A 120 15.33 -11.26 -3.84
C ALA A 120 16.80 -11.60 -4.10
N THR A 121 17.07 -12.45 -5.11
CA THR A 121 18.42 -12.87 -5.49
C THR A 121 19.25 -11.67 -5.95
N ARG A 122 18.69 -10.82 -6.80
CA ARG A 122 19.37 -9.60 -7.30
C ARG A 122 19.76 -8.68 -6.14
N ILE A 123 18.83 -8.41 -5.23
CA ILE A 123 19.07 -7.46 -4.13
C ILE A 123 20.08 -8.02 -3.13
N ARG A 124 20.01 -9.32 -2.79
CA ARG A 124 21.04 -9.97 -1.94
C ARG A 124 22.42 -9.93 -2.59
N GLY A 125 22.49 -10.08 -3.92
CA GLY A 125 23.74 -10.02 -4.68
C GLY A 125 24.45 -8.66 -4.64
N LEU A 126 23.73 -7.57 -4.27
CA LEU A 126 24.35 -6.25 -4.07
C LEU A 126 25.20 -6.19 -2.80
N ALA A 127 25.05 -7.13 -1.87
CA ALA A 127 25.80 -7.26 -0.62
C ALA A 127 25.89 -5.94 0.19
N LEU A 128 24.78 -5.20 0.25
CA LEU A 128 24.69 -3.91 0.93
C LEU A 128 24.52 -4.13 2.46
N PRO A 129 25.43 -3.62 3.32
CA PRO A 129 25.45 -3.95 4.75
C PRO A 129 24.17 -3.61 5.52
N SER A 130 23.49 -2.52 5.15
CA SER A 130 22.27 -2.05 5.82
C SER A 130 20.99 -2.56 5.18
N VAL A 131 21.09 -3.40 4.14
CA VAL A 131 19.94 -3.96 3.42
C VAL A 131 19.68 -5.40 3.84
N LEU A 132 18.51 -5.66 4.37
CA LEU A 132 18.05 -6.96 4.80
C LEU A 132 16.98 -7.50 3.82
N VAL A 133 17.15 -8.72 3.36
CA VAL A 133 16.16 -9.40 2.51
C VAL A 133 15.73 -10.67 3.24
N PRO A 134 14.59 -10.68 3.94
CA PRO A 134 14.12 -11.82 4.70
C PRO A 134 13.97 -13.07 3.83
N GLU A 135 14.16 -14.25 4.44
CA GLU A 135 13.87 -15.53 3.80
C GLU A 135 12.39 -15.88 3.98
N GLY A 136 11.78 -16.44 2.94
CA GLY A 136 10.39 -16.88 2.98
C GLY A 136 9.37 -15.81 2.60
N ALA A 137 8.11 -16.22 2.61
CA ALA A 137 6.99 -15.35 2.23
C ALA A 137 6.58 -14.45 3.41
N VAL A 138 6.93 -13.19 3.35
CA VAL A 138 6.52 -12.16 4.34
C VAL A 138 5.06 -11.70 4.10
N ALA A 139 4.32 -12.35 3.20
CA ALA A 139 2.98 -11.92 2.77
C ALA A 139 1.97 -11.78 3.93
N GLY A 140 2.03 -12.66 4.93
CA GLY A 140 1.17 -12.58 6.12
C GLY A 140 1.67 -11.60 7.19
N GLN A 141 2.89 -11.10 7.07
CA GLN A 141 3.55 -10.23 8.05
C GLN A 141 3.77 -8.80 7.51
N GLN A 142 3.26 -8.50 6.32
CA GLN A 142 3.49 -7.20 5.70
C GLN A 142 3.00 -6.05 6.59
N ALA A 143 1.79 -6.13 7.11
CA ALA A 143 1.24 -5.10 7.98
C ALA A 143 2.04 -4.98 9.29
N LEU A 144 2.52 -6.09 9.86
CA LEU A 144 3.36 -6.11 11.04
C LEU A 144 4.74 -5.49 10.78
N ALA A 145 5.35 -5.78 9.62
CA ALA A 145 6.60 -5.17 9.21
C ALA A 145 6.45 -3.66 9.01
N VAL A 146 5.36 -3.24 8.37
CA VAL A 146 5.04 -1.83 8.14
C VAL A 146 4.80 -1.09 9.46
N ASP A 147 4.09 -1.71 10.40
CA ASP A 147 3.82 -1.10 11.71
C ASP A 147 5.10 -0.94 12.55
N GLY A 148 6.00 -1.91 12.48
CA GLY A 148 7.27 -1.89 13.21
C GLY A 148 8.37 -1.03 12.59
N ALA A 149 8.15 -0.46 11.41
CA ALA A 149 9.11 0.40 10.73
C ALA A 149 8.91 1.88 11.08
N ASP A 150 10.00 2.64 11.00
CA ASP A 150 9.97 4.10 11.10
C ASP A 150 9.49 4.75 9.81
N LEU A 151 9.72 4.08 8.68
CA LEU A 151 9.41 4.59 7.35
C LEU A 151 9.11 3.46 6.37
N VAL A 152 8.21 3.72 5.42
CA VAL A 152 7.92 2.85 4.29
C VAL A 152 8.22 3.57 2.98
N VAL A 153 8.89 2.92 2.04
CA VAL A 153 9.01 3.37 0.65
C VAL A 153 8.54 2.26 -0.28
N SER A 154 7.52 2.54 -1.07
CA SER A 154 6.88 1.52 -1.90
C SER A 154 6.35 2.08 -3.22
N ALA A 155 6.46 1.30 -4.28
CA ALA A 155 5.79 1.56 -5.55
C ALA A 155 4.37 0.94 -5.62
N GLY A 156 3.83 0.43 -4.51
CA GLY A 156 2.56 -0.32 -4.50
C GLY A 156 1.47 0.33 -3.66
N GLY A 157 0.23 0.37 -4.20
CA GLY A 157 -0.89 1.04 -3.55
C GLY A 157 -1.30 0.45 -2.20
N THR A 158 -1.45 -0.88 -2.07
CA THR A 158 -1.94 -1.52 -0.84
C THR A 158 -1.00 -1.28 0.34
N MET A 159 0.31 -1.49 0.16
CA MET A 159 1.28 -1.28 1.25
C MET A 159 1.32 0.20 1.70
N ASN A 160 1.25 1.14 0.75
CA ASN A 160 1.19 2.56 1.07
C ASN A 160 -0.03 2.89 1.94
N ARG A 161 -1.20 2.34 1.60
CA ARG A 161 -2.45 2.56 2.35
C ARG A 161 -2.45 1.88 3.71
N GLU A 162 -1.86 0.68 3.82
CA GLU A 162 -1.63 0.02 5.11
C GLU A 162 -0.73 0.86 6.00
N ALA A 163 0.39 1.38 5.47
CA ALA A 163 1.28 2.28 6.20
C ALA A 163 0.53 3.53 6.69
N VAL A 164 -0.26 4.16 5.81
CA VAL A 164 -1.10 5.32 6.16
C VAL A 164 -2.09 5.00 7.28
N VAL A 165 -2.73 3.83 7.25
CA VAL A 165 -3.71 3.41 8.28
C VAL A 165 -3.04 3.10 9.61
N LEU A 166 -1.86 2.47 9.56
CA LEU A 166 -1.07 2.13 10.74
C LEU A 166 -0.26 3.31 11.30
N GLY A 167 -0.28 4.46 10.60
CA GLY A 167 0.41 5.67 11.03
C GLY A 167 1.91 5.66 10.82
N THR A 168 2.40 4.77 9.97
CA THR A 168 3.81 4.77 9.57
C THR A 168 4.00 5.75 8.42
N PRO A 169 4.96 6.69 8.51
CA PRO A 169 5.33 7.57 7.42
C PRO A 169 5.60 6.79 6.13
N VAL A 170 5.11 7.31 4.99
CA VAL A 170 5.21 6.56 3.74
C VAL A 170 5.48 7.45 2.55
N TYR A 171 6.43 7.01 1.73
CA TYR A 171 6.72 7.58 0.42
C TYR A 171 6.34 6.61 -0.70
N THR A 172 5.84 7.15 -1.79
CA THR A 172 5.57 6.37 -3.00
C THR A 172 6.54 6.71 -4.12
N THR A 173 7.13 5.67 -4.71
CA THR A 173 7.94 5.79 -5.93
C THR A 173 7.12 5.43 -7.18
N PHE A 174 5.79 5.40 -7.06
CA PHE A 174 4.91 5.08 -8.19
C PHE A 174 4.92 6.22 -9.22
N ALA A 175 5.45 5.92 -10.41
CA ALA A 175 5.56 6.88 -11.51
C ALA A 175 4.36 6.84 -12.49
N GLY A 176 3.38 5.97 -12.24
CA GLY A 176 2.19 5.84 -13.09
C GLY A 176 1.09 6.86 -12.75
N ARG A 177 -0.06 6.72 -13.41
CA ARG A 177 -1.23 7.56 -13.11
C ARG A 177 -1.78 7.26 -11.73
N LEU A 178 -1.81 8.24 -10.86
CA LEU A 178 -2.37 8.12 -9.51
C LEU A 178 -3.89 7.93 -9.57
N GLY A 179 -4.41 7.05 -8.72
CA GLY A 179 -5.85 6.90 -8.51
C GLY A 179 -6.37 7.92 -7.49
N GLY A 180 -7.69 8.16 -7.46
CA GLY A 180 -8.31 9.14 -6.57
C GLY A 180 -8.03 8.92 -5.08
N VAL A 181 -7.76 7.68 -4.67
CA VAL A 181 -7.34 7.38 -3.29
C VAL A 181 -5.96 7.97 -3.01
N ASP A 182 -5.00 7.70 -3.89
CA ASP A 182 -3.62 8.16 -3.68
C ASP A 182 -3.51 9.68 -3.89
N GLU A 183 -4.27 10.25 -4.84
CA GLU A 183 -4.41 11.70 -5.02
C GLU A 183 -4.83 12.37 -3.71
N ARG A 184 -5.92 11.88 -3.07
CA ARG A 184 -6.41 12.41 -1.79
C ARG A 184 -5.39 12.26 -0.66
N LEU A 185 -4.71 11.12 -0.56
CA LEU A 185 -3.70 10.91 0.48
C LEU A 185 -2.51 11.84 0.35
N ILE A 186 -2.13 12.19 -0.88
CA ILE A 186 -1.08 13.17 -1.16
C ILE A 186 -1.55 14.57 -0.78
N GLU A 187 -2.77 14.95 -1.16
CA GLU A 187 -3.38 16.24 -0.77
C GLU A 187 -3.47 16.40 0.75
N GLU A 188 -3.78 15.30 1.47
CA GLU A 188 -3.81 15.27 2.94
C GLU A 188 -2.41 15.21 3.59
N GLY A 189 -1.32 15.11 2.80
CA GLY A 189 0.05 14.98 3.29
C GLY A 189 0.36 13.64 3.97
N ARG A 190 -0.49 12.63 3.78
CA ARG A 190 -0.39 11.30 4.38
C ARG A 190 0.37 10.29 3.52
N LEU A 191 0.52 10.58 2.24
CA LEU A 191 1.35 9.86 1.28
C LEU A 191 2.24 10.89 0.59
N ARG A 192 3.54 10.66 0.55
CA ARG A 192 4.49 11.60 -0.04
C ARG A 192 5.06 11.01 -1.34
N PRO A 193 4.91 11.66 -2.50
CA PRO A 193 5.66 11.27 -3.69
C PRO A 193 7.17 11.40 -3.43
N LEU A 194 7.94 10.45 -3.95
CA LEU A 194 9.41 10.49 -3.91
C LEU A 194 9.91 10.51 -5.35
N HIS A 195 10.60 11.57 -5.73
CA HIS A 195 11.15 11.76 -7.08
C HIS A 195 12.68 11.69 -7.10
N ALA A 196 13.33 11.98 -5.96
CA ALA A 196 14.77 11.89 -5.78
C ALA A 196 15.12 11.40 -4.37
N VAL A 197 16.29 10.79 -4.21
CA VAL A 197 16.69 10.17 -2.93
C VAL A 197 16.90 11.22 -1.82
N ASP A 198 17.32 12.42 -2.19
CA ASP A 198 17.56 13.55 -1.27
C ASP A 198 16.26 14.17 -0.70
N GLU A 199 15.10 13.85 -1.28
CA GLU A 199 13.80 14.23 -0.73
C GLU A 199 13.39 13.35 0.47
N LEU A 200 14.09 12.23 0.71
CA LEU A 200 13.73 11.27 1.75
C LEU A 200 14.14 11.78 3.13
N VAL A 201 13.16 12.06 3.96
CA VAL A 201 13.37 12.43 5.36
C VAL A 201 13.47 11.16 6.20
N LEU A 202 14.63 10.95 6.82
CA LEU A 202 14.97 9.79 7.63
C LEU A 202 14.89 10.16 9.11
N GLU A 203 13.78 9.86 9.73
CA GLU A 203 13.53 10.14 11.14
C GLU A 203 12.90 8.91 11.80
N ARG A 204 13.14 8.75 13.09
CA ARG A 204 12.44 7.74 13.88
C ARG A 204 10.98 8.12 14.02
N LYS A 205 10.12 7.11 13.88
CA LYS A 205 8.70 7.24 14.16
C LYS A 205 8.53 7.62 15.64
N SER A 206 8.13 8.85 15.90
CA SER A 206 7.89 9.33 17.26
C SER A 206 6.59 8.75 17.80
N GLY A 207 6.67 7.66 18.56
CA GLY A 207 5.56 7.12 19.34
C GLY A 207 4.35 6.63 18.52
N LEU A 208 3.30 6.21 19.22
CA LEU A 208 1.98 5.79 18.65
C LEU A 208 1.15 6.97 18.11
N THR A 209 1.76 7.99 17.54
CA THR A 209 1.19 9.32 17.35
C THR A 209 0.35 9.50 16.10
N ALA A 210 0.28 8.56 15.20
CA ALA A 210 -0.76 8.63 14.19
C ALA A 210 -2.02 7.95 14.74
N GLU A 211 -3.06 8.74 14.90
CA GLU A 211 -4.39 8.26 15.24
C GLU A 211 -4.78 7.16 14.24
N ARG A 212 -4.66 5.89 14.67
CA ARG A 212 -5.05 4.73 13.86
C ARG A 212 -6.54 4.87 13.56
N ARG A 213 -6.88 5.17 12.34
CA ARG A 213 -8.28 5.31 11.90
C ARG A 213 -8.90 3.95 11.72
N ARG A 214 -9.31 3.33 12.83
CA ARG A 214 -10.07 2.08 12.82
C ARG A 214 -11.49 2.35 12.32
N ARG A 215 -12.01 1.46 11.46
CA ARG A 215 -13.39 1.48 10.98
C ARG A 215 -14.04 0.13 11.23
N ASN A 216 -15.34 0.13 11.55
CA ASN A 216 -16.07 -1.11 11.76
C ASN A 216 -16.12 -1.94 10.44
N PRO A 217 -15.50 -3.15 10.41
CA PRO A 217 -15.50 -4.02 9.23
C PRO A 217 -16.89 -4.47 8.82
N ASP A 218 -17.83 -4.68 9.77
CA ASP A 218 -19.19 -5.11 9.49
C ASP A 218 -19.90 -4.15 8.53
N ARG A 219 -19.65 -2.86 8.66
CA ARG A 219 -20.26 -1.86 7.77
C ARG A 219 -19.87 -2.09 6.30
N LEU A 220 -18.64 -2.49 6.01
CA LEU A 220 -18.21 -2.77 4.64
C LEU A 220 -18.81 -4.09 4.14
N ILE A 221 -18.92 -5.06 5.03
CA ILE A 221 -19.56 -6.35 4.78
C ILE A 221 -21.04 -6.12 4.48
N ASP A 222 -21.78 -5.38 5.30
CA ASP A 222 -23.18 -5.06 5.10
C ASP A 222 -23.43 -4.39 3.73
N LEU A 223 -22.60 -3.39 3.38
CA LEU A 223 -22.68 -2.74 2.08
C LEU A 223 -22.50 -3.72 0.92
N ALA A 224 -21.69 -4.76 1.08
CA ALA A 224 -21.50 -5.80 0.06
C ALA A 224 -22.72 -6.74 0.00
N PHE A 225 -23.23 -7.20 1.15
CA PHE A 225 -24.37 -8.13 1.23
C PHE A 225 -25.72 -7.51 0.82
N GLU A 226 -25.97 -6.24 1.11
CA GLU A 226 -27.17 -5.55 0.63
C GLU A 226 -27.33 -5.64 -0.90
N GLY A 227 -26.24 -5.77 -1.66
CA GLY A 227 -26.27 -5.99 -3.10
C GLY A 227 -26.77 -7.38 -3.49
N LEU A 228 -26.50 -8.39 -2.68
CA LEU A 228 -26.90 -9.78 -2.92
C LEU A 228 -28.41 -9.97 -2.65
N THR A 229 -28.90 -9.43 -1.53
CA THR A 229 -30.32 -9.55 -1.14
C THR A 229 -31.29 -8.84 -2.10
N ARG A 230 -30.83 -7.79 -2.79
CA ARG A 230 -31.64 -7.14 -3.84
C ARG A 230 -31.74 -7.98 -5.13
N ALA A 231 -30.67 -8.69 -5.49
CA ALA A 231 -30.65 -9.54 -6.68
C ALA A 231 -31.65 -10.71 -6.57
N THR A 232 -31.77 -11.31 -5.37
CA THR A 232 -32.70 -12.43 -5.10
C THR A 232 -34.19 -12.02 -5.04
N ARG A 233 -34.49 -10.72 -4.89
CA ARG A 233 -35.87 -10.20 -4.88
C ARG A 233 -36.34 -9.72 -6.26
N SER A 234 -35.46 -9.67 -7.25
CA SER A 234 -35.77 -9.21 -8.63
C SER A 234 -35.83 -10.37 -9.63
N SER A 235 -35.70 -11.62 -9.15
CA SER A 235 -35.84 -12.87 -9.88
C SER A 235 -37.16 -13.52 -9.54
#